data_80468a02dc4252addc4ac95a52d01ddc
#
_entry.id   80468a02dc4252addc4ac95a52d01ddc
#
_cell.length_a   1.000
_cell.length_b   1.000
_cell.length_c   1.000
_cell.angle_alpha   90.00
_cell.angle_beta   90.00
_cell.angle_gamma   90.00
#
_symmetry.space_group_name_H-M   'P 1'
#
loop_
_entity.id
_entity.type
_entity.pdbx_description
1 polymer ?
#
loop_
_entity_poly.entity_id
_entity_poly.type
_entity_poly.pdbx_seq_one_letter_code
_entity_poly.pdbx_strand_id
1 'polypeptide(L)' 'MSSISVGELKSILENYPDDYEVVMNIKHKYPISKEEGLRGWCAYINGVKVNDDFREIRLMN' A
#
# COMPACT_ATOMS: atom_id res chain seq x y z
N MET A 1 -8.06 13.05 6.31
CA MET A 1 -7.70 11.66 6.01
C MET A 1 -6.24 11.60 5.59
N SER A 2 -5.47 10.77 6.24
CA SER A 2 -4.06 10.64 5.91
C SER A 2 -3.85 9.47 4.96
N SER A 3 -3.10 9.71 3.90
CA SER A 3 -2.66 8.68 2.97
C SER A 3 -1.16 8.82 2.80
N ILE A 4 -0.53 7.76 2.30
CA ILE A 4 0.91 7.76 2.09
C ILE A 4 1.24 8.35 0.73
N SER A 5 2.19 9.27 0.69
CA SER A 5 2.72 9.82 -0.55
C SER A 5 3.76 8.88 -1.17
N VAL A 6 4.09 9.12 -2.42
CA VAL A 6 5.16 8.38 -3.12
C VAL A 6 6.48 8.53 -2.36
N GLY A 7 6.79 9.74 -1.92
CA GLY A 7 8.03 9.99 -1.19
C GLY A 7 8.12 9.22 0.12
N GLU A 8 7.02 9.19 0.87
CA GLU A 8 6.97 8.44 2.13
C GLU A 8 7.13 6.95 1.90
N LEU A 9 6.45 6.40 0.89
CA LEU A 9 6.56 4.98 0.57
C LEU A 9 7.96 4.61 0.11
N LYS A 10 8.59 5.42 -0.71
CA LYS A 10 9.97 5.21 -1.15
C LYS A 10 10.92 5.17 0.03
N SER A 11 10.79 6.10 0.96
CA SER A 11 11.63 6.17 2.15
C SER A 11 11.49 4.91 3.02
N ILE A 12 10.27 4.40 3.14
CA ILE A 12 10.02 3.18 3.90
C ILE A 12 10.68 1.98 3.21
N LEU A 13 10.46 1.85 1.90
CA LEU A 13 10.95 0.70 1.14
C LEU A 13 12.47 0.63 1.05
N GLU A 14 13.15 1.78 1.06
CA GLU A 14 14.61 1.84 1.02
C GLU A 14 15.29 1.14 2.20
N ASN A 15 14.57 0.98 3.31
CA ASN A 15 15.10 0.34 4.50
C ASN A 15 15.10 -1.20 4.44
N TYR A 16 14.57 -1.78 3.37
CA TYR A 16 14.39 -3.23 3.28
C TYR A 16 14.99 -3.79 2.00
N PRO A 17 15.46 -5.06 2.05
CA PRO A 17 15.99 -5.73 0.86
C PRO A 17 14.94 -5.88 -0.24
N ASP A 18 15.41 -5.96 -1.48
CA ASP A 18 14.54 -6.07 -2.65
C ASP A 18 13.72 -7.38 -2.69
N ASP A 19 14.13 -8.38 -1.94
CA ASP A 19 13.46 -9.68 -1.93
C ASP A 19 12.29 -9.77 -0.94
N TYR A 20 11.99 -8.69 -0.21
CA TYR A 20 10.78 -8.65 0.61
C TYR A 20 9.55 -8.60 -0.31
N GLU A 21 8.54 -9.35 0.05
CA GLU A 21 7.28 -9.34 -0.67
C GLU A 21 6.39 -8.20 -0.18
N VAL A 22 5.66 -7.61 -1.10
CA VAL A 22 4.68 -6.56 -0.77
C VAL A 22 3.30 -7.18 -0.82
N VAL A 23 2.56 -7.07 0.29
CA VAL A 23 1.20 -7.58 0.41
C VAL A 23 0.26 -6.45 0.83
N MET A 24 -1.02 -6.67 0.65
CA MET A 24 -2.02 -5.66 0.96
C MET A 24 -3.06 -6.22 1.93
N ASN A 25 -3.51 -5.35 2.84
CA ASN A 25 -4.62 -5.65 3.73
C ASN A 25 -5.61 -4.51 3.64
N ILE A 26 -6.69 -4.71 2.88
CA ILE A 26 -7.65 -3.67 2.57
C ILE A 26 -8.93 -3.88 3.39
N LYS A 27 -9.26 -2.91 4.23
CA LYS A 27 -10.52 -2.89 4.99
C LYS A 27 -11.56 -2.00 4.35
N HIS A 28 -11.12 -0.86 3.82
CA HIS A 28 -11.99 0.14 3.21
C HIS A 28 -11.60 0.34 1.76
N LYS A 29 -12.57 0.25 0.87
CA LYS A 29 -12.34 0.42 -0.55
C LYS A 29 -13.44 1.29 -1.15
N TYR A 30 -13.12 1.93 -2.25
CA TYR A 30 -14.02 2.84 -2.96
C TYR A 30 -14.07 2.46 -4.43
N PRO A 31 -15.22 2.68 -5.10
CA PRO A 31 -15.26 2.43 -6.54
C PRO A 31 -14.34 3.40 -7.28
N ILE A 32 -13.68 2.89 -8.30
CA ILE A 32 -12.84 3.72 -9.15
C ILE A 32 -13.74 4.61 -10.00
N SER A 33 -13.38 5.87 -10.16
CA SER A 33 -14.17 6.81 -10.93
C SER A 33 -14.28 6.39 -12.40
N LYS A 34 -15.48 6.50 -12.94
CA LYS A 34 -15.72 6.23 -14.36
C LYS A 34 -14.95 7.18 -15.27
N GLU A 35 -14.68 8.38 -14.79
CA GLU A 35 -13.94 9.40 -15.55
C GLU A 35 -12.51 8.99 -15.84
N GLU A 36 -11.97 8.13 -15.02
CA GLU A 36 -10.62 7.59 -15.21
C GLU A 36 -10.57 6.45 -16.21
N GLY A 37 -11.71 6.01 -16.72
CA GLY A 37 -11.80 4.89 -17.65
C GLY A 37 -11.46 3.55 -17.05
N LEU A 38 -11.38 3.47 -15.74
CA LEU A 38 -11.03 2.26 -15.01
C LEU A 38 -12.27 1.65 -14.35
N ARG A 39 -12.19 0.38 -14.02
CA ARG A 39 -13.26 -0.34 -13.32
C ARG A 39 -12.70 -1.03 -12.09
N GLY A 40 -13.56 -1.21 -11.10
CA GLY A 40 -13.23 -1.92 -9.88
C GLY A 40 -13.22 -1.03 -8.67
N TRP A 41 -12.33 -1.31 -7.74
CA TRP A 41 -12.26 -0.66 -6.44
C TRP A 41 -10.85 -0.18 -6.17
N CYS A 42 -10.74 0.90 -5.44
CA CYS A 42 -9.45 1.42 -5.00
C CYS A 42 -9.48 1.65 -3.49
N ALA A 43 -8.30 1.80 -2.91
CA ALA A 43 -8.14 2.09 -1.50
C ALA A 43 -6.92 2.98 -1.29
N TYR A 44 -7.02 3.87 -0.29
CA TYR A 44 -5.88 4.68 0.09
C TYR A 44 -5.05 3.90 1.10
N ILE A 45 -3.74 3.96 0.93
CA ILE A 45 -2.80 3.34 1.86
C ILE A 45 -2.45 4.37 2.91
N ASN A 46 -2.73 4.05 4.17
CA ASN A 46 -2.47 4.96 5.29
C ASN A 46 -1.52 4.38 6.32
N GLY A 47 -0.94 3.22 6.05
CA GLY A 47 0.03 2.63 6.94
C GLY A 47 0.78 1.49 6.28
N VAL A 48 1.94 1.18 6.84
CA VAL A 48 2.78 0.08 6.38
C VAL A 48 3.24 -0.70 7.61
N LYS A 49 3.08 -2.01 7.57
CA LYS A 49 3.62 -2.90 8.60
C LYS A 49 4.66 -3.81 7.99
N VAL A 50 5.71 -4.08 8.74
CA VAL A 50 6.78 -4.97 8.32
C VAL A 50 6.77 -6.21 9.18
N ASN A 51 6.83 -7.37 8.55
CA ASN A 51 6.98 -8.64 9.23
C ASN A 51 8.29 -9.29 8.77
N ASP A 52 9.32 -9.16 9.59
CA ASP A 52 10.65 -9.67 9.25
C ASP A 52 10.70 -11.20 9.23
N ASP A 53 9.85 -11.87 10.01
CA ASP A 53 9.81 -13.33 10.05
C ASP A 53 9.37 -13.91 8.71
N PHE A 54 8.45 -13.24 8.03
CA PHE A 54 7.97 -13.65 6.71
C PHE A 54 8.60 -12.84 5.57
N ARG A 55 9.46 -11.90 5.89
CA ARG A 55 10.11 -11.00 4.92
C ARG A 55 9.06 -10.34 4.03
N GLU A 56 8.11 -9.68 4.68
CA GLU A 56 7.00 -9.09 3.98
C GLU A 56 6.72 -7.67 4.46
N ILE A 57 6.30 -6.82 3.53
CA ILE A 57 5.85 -5.46 3.78
C ILE A 57 4.36 -5.42 3.47
N ARG A 58 3.56 -5.08 4.47
CA ARG A 58 2.12 -5.06 4.36
C ARG A 58 1.60 -3.64 4.26
N LEU A 59 0.93 -3.35 3.17
CA LEU A 59 0.26 -2.07 2.96
C LEU A 59 -1.14 -2.14 3.59
N MET A 60 -1.45 -1.17 4.43
CA MET A 60 -2.67 -1.18 5.23
C MET A 60 -3.56 0.01 4.91
N ASN A 61 -4.86 -0.18 5.10
CA ASN A 61 -5.75 0.97 5.09
C ASN A 61 -6.84 0.91 6.15
#